data_a64aa15c4267f5a0270f7c08cca55535
#
_entry.id   a64aa15c4267f5a0270f7c08cca55535
#
_cell.length_a   1.000
_cell.length_b   1.000
_cell.length_c   1.000
_cell.angle_alpha   90.00
_cell.angle_beta   90.00
_cell.angle_gamma   90.00
#
_symmetry.space_group_name_H-M   'P 1'
#
loop_
_entity.id
_entity.type
_entity.pdbx_description
1 polymer ?
#
loop_
_entity_poly.entity_id
_entity_poly.type
_entity_poly.pdbx_seq_one_letter_code
_entity_poly.pdbx_strand_id
1 'polypeptide(L)'
;MITENRLTAYINSLDQGDGELIEQIAETAVKNRVPIIRRETAALLKTMVTLVSPARILEVGTAVGYSALLMASVMPENCRITTIEKYEKRIPEAKENFRLAGMEEKITLLEGDAGEI
;
A
#
# COMPACT_ATOMS: atom_id res chain seq x y z
N MET A 1 -9.45 -9.97 -13.28
CA MET A 1 -10.59 -10.50 -12.53
C MET A 1 -11.86 -9.74 -12.93
N ILE A 2 -12.90 -10.47 -13.25
CA ILE A 2 -14.18 -9.86 -13.61
C ILE A 2 -15.07 -9.88 -12.36
N THR A 3 -15.52 -8.72 -11.96
CA THR A 3 -16.35 -8.58 -10.77
C THR A 3 -17.62 -7.84 -11.13
N GLU A 4 -18.77 -8.39 -10.79
CA GLU A 4 -20.04 -7.71 -10.98
C GLU A 4 -20.11 -6.46 -10.09
N ASN A 5 -20.63 -5.33 -10.61
CA ASN A 5 -20.66 -4.07 -9.89
C ASN A 5 -21.40 -4.16 -8.54
N ARG A 6 -22.48 -4.93 -8.47
CA ARG A 6 -23.22 -5.11 -7.21
C ARG A 6 -22.43 -5.91 -6.20
N LEU A 7 -21.68 -6.92 -6.64
CA LEU A 7 -20.84 -7.72 -5.76
C LEU A 7 -19.69 -6.86 -5.22
N THR A 8 -19.05 -6.09 -6.08
CA THR A 8 -17.98 -5.16 -5.66
C THR A 8 -18.50 -4.15 -4.64
N ALA A 9 -19.68 -3.56 -4.89
CA ALA A 9 -20.28 -2.61 -3.96
C ALA A 9 -20.59 -3.26 -2.61
N TYR A 10 -21.09 -4.50 -2.61
CA TYR A 10 -21.36 -5.23 -1.38
C TYR A 10 -20.09 -5.49 -0.57
N ILE A 11 -19.05 -5.99 -1.23
CA ILE A 11 -17.77 -6.27 -0.58
C ILE A 11 -17.19 -4.98 0.00
N ASN A 12 -17.21 -3.88 -0.75
CA ASN A 12 -16.70 -2.60 -0.28
C ASN A 12 -17.52 -2.04 0.87
N SER A 13 -18.82 -2.35 0.95
CA SER A 13 -19.66 -1.90 2.05
C SER A 13 -19.30 -2.57 3.38
N LEU A 14 -18.63 -3.72 3.35
CA LEU A 14 -18.16 -4.43 4.54
C LEU A 14 -16.82 -3.90 5.06
N ASP A 15 -16.13 -3.11 4.25
CA ASP A 15 -14.85 -2.53 4.61
C ASP A 15 -15.06 -1.37 5.60
N GLN A 16 -14.33 -1.40 6.71
CA GLN A 16 -14.39 -0.36 7.74
C GLN A 16 -13.43 0.80 7.47
N GLY A 17 -12.71 0.75 6.34
CA GLY A 17 -11.73 1.77 5.98
C GLY A 17 -10.36 1.50 6.58
N ASP A 18 -9.40 2.34 6.21
CA ASP A 18 -7.98 2.14 6.51
C ASP A 18 -7.39 3.28 7.34
N GLY A 19 -8.24 4.12 7.89
CA GLY A 19 -7.80 5.32 8.59
C GLY A 19 -7.72 6.52 7.66
N GLU A 20 -7.78 7.70 8.25
CA GLU A 20 -7.91 8.96 7.50
C GLU A 20 -6.75 9.22 6.55
N LEU A 21 -5.51 9.03 7.02
CA LEU A 21 -4.33 9.30 6.20
C LEU A 21 -4.27 8.39 4.96
N ILE A 22 -4.46 7.09 5.16
CA ILE A 22 -4.41 6.11 4.07
C ILE A 22 -5.54 6.38 3.06
N GLU A 23 -6.74 6.72 3.54
CA GLU A 23 -7.85 7.08 2.67
C GLU A 23 -7.56 8.35 1.87
N GLN A 24 -6.94 9.36 2.47
CA GLN A 24 -6.54 10.58 1.76
C GLN A 24 -5.49 10.30 0.70
N ILE A 25 -4.53 9.43 1.00
CA ILE A 25 -3.52 9.03 0.03
C ILE A 25 -4.17 8.36 -1.18
N ALA A 26 -5.13 7.47 -0.94
CA ALA A 26 -5.86 6.80 -2.01
C ALA A 26 -6.66 7.81 -2.86
N GLU A 27 -7.37 8.73 -2.23
CA GLU A 27 -8.15 9.76 -2.93
C GLU A 27 -7.26 10.64 -3.79
N THR A 28 -6.12 11.08 -3.25
CA THR A 28 -5.16 11.92 -3.97
C THR A 28 -4.58 11.17 -5.16
N ALA A 29 -4.26 9.90 -4.98
CA ALA A 29 -3.73 9.06 -6.06
C ALA A 29 -4.75 8.92 -7.21
N VAL A 30 -6.01 8.65 -6.89
CA VAL A 30 -7.06 8.53 -7.89
C VAL A 30 -7.24 9.87 -8.63
N LYS A 31 -7.27 10.98 -7.91
CA LYS A 31 -7.41 12.31 -8.48
C LYS A 31 -6.27 12.64 -9.44
N ASN A 32 -5.05 12.24 -9.11
CA ASN A 32 -3.85 12.50 -9.91
C ASN A 32 -3.57 11.39 -10.92
N ARG A 33 -4.49 10.44 -11.09
CA ARG A 33 -4.38 9.31 -12.02
C ARG A 33 -3.15 8.44 -11.77
N VAL A 34 -2.77 8.29 -10.51
CA VAL A 34 -1.71 7.37 -10.11
C VAL A 34 -2.33 5.98 -9.95
N PRO A 35 -1.78 4.95 -10.63
CA PRO A 35 -2.29 3.60 -10.48
C PRO A 35 -2.08 3.10 -9.05
N ILE A 36 -3.15 2.71 -8.39
CA ILE A 36 -3.11 2.03 -7.10
C ILE A 36 -4.02 0.81 -7.16
N ILE A 37 -3.82 -0.13 -6.23
CA ILE A 37 -4.67 -1.32 -6.17
C ILE A 37 -6.10 -0.92 -5.81
N ARG A 38 -7.05 -1.74 -6.28
CA ARG A 38 -8.47 -1.50 -6.02
C ARG A 38 -8.81 -1.83 -4.56
N ARG A 39 -9.92 -1.27 -4.07
CA ARG A 39 -10.33 -1.42 -2.67
C ARG A 39 -10.53 -2.89 -2.27
N GLU A 40 -11.15 -3.70 -3.13
CA GLU A 40 -11.34 -5.12 -2.86
C GLU A 40 -10.01 -5.90 -2.85
N THR A 41 -9.05 -5.50 -3.69
CA THR A 41 -7.71 -6.08 -3.67
C THR A 41 -6.95 -5.67 -2.41
N ALA A 42 -7.12 -4.41 -1.98
CA ALA A 42 -6.54 -3.91 -0.74
C ALA A 42 -7.05 -4.70 0.47
N ALA A 43 -8.35 -4.98 0.52
CA ALA A 43 -8.95 -5.79 1.59
C ALA A 43 -8.36 -7.21 1.62
N LEU A 44 -8.19 -7.83 0.45
CA LEU A 44 -7.58 -9.15 0.34
C LEU A 44 -6.13 -9.12 0.82
N LEU A 45 -5.36 -8.12 0.40
CA LEU A 45 -3.96 -7.96 0.80
C LEU A 45 -3.83 -7.85 2.32
N LYS A 46 -4.66 -7.04 2.97
CA LYS A 46 -4.67 -6.92 4.44
C LYS A 46 -4.97 -8.26 5.10
N THR A 47 -5.94 -9.00 4.57
CA THR A 47 -6.29 -10.32 5.11
C THR A 47 -5.10 -11.28 5.01
N MET A 48 -4.42 -11.30 3.87
CA MET A 48 -3.27 -12.18 3.66
C MET A 48 -2.12 -11.83 4.59
N VAL A 49 -1.81 -10.55 4.77
CA VAL A 49 -0.74 -10.12 5.68
C VAL A 49 -1.10 -10.51 7.12
N THR A 50 -2.35 -10.34 7.51
CA THR A 50 -2.82 -10.73 8.84
C THR A 50 -2.67 -12.23 9.08
N LEU A 51 -3.06 -13.05 8.09
CA LEU A 51 -2.99 -14.50 8.20
C LEU A 51 -1.56 -15.03 8.20
N VAL A 52 -0.70 -14.50 7.36
CA VAL A 52 0.70 -14.93 7.23
C VAL A 52 1.54 -14.45 8.40
N SER A 53 1.21 -13.30 8.95
CA SER A 53 1.97 -12.68 10.06
C SER A 53 3.47 -12.61 9.76
N PRO A 54 3.88 -11.96 8.64
CA PRO A 54 5.27 -12.03 8.17
C PRO A 54 6.23 -11.24 9.03
N ALA A 55 7.49 -11.62 9.03
CA ALA A 55 8.58 -10.86 9.63
C ALA A 55 9.14 -9.83 8.63
N ARG A 56 9.05 -10.11 7.34
CA ARG A 56 9.54 -9.24 6.26
C ARG A 56 8.60 -9.26 5.08
N ILE A 57 8.45 -8.10 4.45
CA ILE A 57 7.66 -7.94 3.24
C ILE A 57 8.54 -7.27 2.18
N LEU A 58 8.52 -7.80 0.98
CA LEU A 58 9.15 -7.17 -0.18
C LEU A 58 8.06 -6.77 -1.17
N GLU A 59 8.06 -5.50 -1.55
CA GLU A 59 7.13 -4.96 -2.54
C GLU A 59 7.91 -4.41 -3.73
N VAL A 60 7.44 -4.70 -4.93
CA VAL A 60 7.95 -4.11 -6.16
C VAL A 60 6.91 -3.15 -6.70
N GLY A 61 7.29 -1.88 -6.83
CA GLY A 61 6.37 -0.82 -7.25
C GLY A 61 5.74 -0.11 -6.06
N THR A 62 6.46 0.88 -5.52
CA THR A 62 5.99 1.67 -4.38
C THR A 62 4.86 2.63 -4.74
N ALA A 63 4.92 3.20 -5.94
CA ALA A 63 4.07 4.32 -6.37
C ALA A 63 4.06 5.42 -5.29
N VAL A 64 2.89 5.77 -4.75
CA VAL A 64 2.79 6.80 -3.70
C VAL A 64 2.84 6.22 -2.28
N GLY A 65 3.07 4.92 -2.14
CA GLY A 65 3.19 4.28 -0.84
C GLY A 65 1.88 3.73 -0.27
N TYR A 66 0.81 3.75 -1.02
CA TYR A 66 -0.51 3.32 -0.54
C TYR A 66 -0.51 1.85 -0.06
N SER A 67 -0.09 0.91 -0.92
CA SER A 67 -0.11 -0.51 -0.56
C SER A 67 0.89 -0.84 0.56
N ALA A 68 2.06 -0.20 0.59
CA ALA A 68 3.01 -0.39 1.68
C ALA A 68 2.43 0.05 3.02
N LEU A 69 1.78 1.21 3.06
CA LEU A 69 1.14 1.69 4.29
C LEU A 69 -0.05 0.83 4.69
N LEU A 70 -0.78 0.33 3.72
CA LEU A 70 -1.89 -0.58 3.95
C LEU A 70 -1.40 -1.86 4.64
N MET A 71 -0.34 -2.47 4.11
CA MET A 71 0.28 -3.65 4.72
C MET A 71 0.84 -3.34 6.12
N ALA A 72 1.47 -2.19 6.27
CA ALA A 72 2.01 -1.77 7.55
C ALA A 72 0.94 -1.64 8.63
N SER A 73 -0.29 -1.28 8.25
CA SER A 73 -1.38 -1.12 9.21
C SER A 73 -1.84 -2.42 9.87
N VAL A 74 -1.52 -3.57 9.27
CA VAL A 74 -1.96 -4.90 9.76
C VAL A 74 -0.81 -5.87 10.02
N MET A 75 0.42 -5.49 9.73
CA MET A 75 1.58 -6.37 9.93
C MET A 75 1.98 -6.45 11.41
N PRO A 76 2.70 -7.50 11.83
CA PRO A 76 3.24 -7.57 13.19
C PRO A 76 4.19 -6.38 13.48
N GLU A 77 4.30 -6.03 14.76
CA GLU A 77 5.12 -4.90 15.21
C GLU A 77 6.59 -5.03 14.78
N ASN A 78 7.11 -6.25 14.77
CA ASN A 78 8.50 -6.50 14.39
C ASN A 78 8.71 -6.68 12.88
N CYS A 79 7.66 -6.58 12.08
CA CYS A 79 7.77 -6.71 10.63
C CYS A 79 8.43 -5.48 10.02
N ARG A 80 9.17 -5.69 8.93
CA ARG A 80 9.78 -4.61 8.13
C ARG A 80 9.42 -4.79 6.67
N ILE A 81 9.18 -3.67 5.99
CA ILE A 81 8.86 -3.66 4.57
C ILE A 81 10.03 -3.05 3.81
N THR A 82 10.43 -3.72 2.73
CA THR A 82 11.31 -3.14 1.73
C THR A 82 10.49 -2.97 0.46
N THR A 83 10.43 -1.77 -0.07
CA THR A 83 9.68 -1.46 -1.29
C THR A 83 10.61 -0.80 -2.30
N ILE A 84 10.40 -1.12 -3.58
CA ILE A 84 11.30 -0.72 -4.66
C ILE A 84 10.52 0.11 -5.68
N GLU A 85 11.06 1.28 -6.04
CA GLU A 85 10.46 2.15 -7.05
C GLU A 85 11.53 2.67 -8.00
N LYS A 86 11.28 2.53 -9.29
CA LYS A 86 12.19 3.05 -10.31
C LYS A 86 11.76 4.41 -10.88
N TYR A 87 10.50 4.81 -10.71
CA TYR A 87 9.98 6.05 -11.25
C TYR A 87 10.23 7.21 -10.29
N GLU A 88 11.26 7.97 -10.58
CA GLU A 88 11.74 9.03 -9.70
C GLU A 88 10.69 10.04 -9.27
N LYS A 89 9.68 10.31 -10.12
CA LYS A 89 8.64 11.29 -9.82
C LYS A 89 7.73 10.86 -8.67
N ARG A 90 7.64 9.56 -8.38
CA ARG A 90 6.79 9.03 -7.30
C ARG A 90 7.51 9.00 -5.95
N ILE A 91 8.83 8.96 -5.97
CA ILE A 91 9.63 8.71 -4.77
C ILE A 91 9.46 9.79 -3.69
N PRO A 92 9.51 11.10 -4.00
CA PRO A 92 9.32 12.11 -2.95
C PRO A 92 7.96 12.02 -2.26
N GLU A 93 6.90 11.75 -3.02
CA GLU A 93 5.56 11.63 -2.46
C GLU A 93 5.43 10.39 -1.56
N ALA A 94 5.98 9.26 -2.01
CA ALA A 94 5.99 8.05 -1.19
C ALA A 94 6.73 8.26 0.13
N LYS A 95 7.92 8.87 0.07
CA LYS A 95 8.70 9.17 1.27
C LYS A 95 7.95 10.08 2.24
N GLU A 96 7.30 11.11 1.72
CA GLU A 96 6.49 12.03 2.54
C GLU A 96 5.31 11.29 3.18
N ASN A 97 4.64 10.42 2.43
CA ASN A 97 3.55 9.63 2.97
C ASN A 97 4.01 8.70 4.09
N PHE A 98 5.19 8.07 3.95
CA PHE A 98 5.75 7.24 5.01
C PHE A 98 6.10 8.07 6.25
N ARG A 99 6.62 9.26 6.05
CA ARG A 99 6.91 10.19 7.15
C ARG A 99 5.66 10.59 7.90
N LEU A 100 4.61 10.99 7.18
CA LEU A 100 3.33 11.38 7.78
C LEU A 100 2.69 10.23 8.56
N ALA A 101 2.89 9.01 8.12
CA ALA A 101 2.38 7.82 8.80
C ALA A 101 3.25 7.36 9.98
N GLY A 102 4.42 7.96 10.17
CA GLY A 102 5.35 7.54 11.23
C GLY A 102 5.99 6.19 10.96
N MET A 103 6.15 5.80 9.69
CA MET A 103 6.62 4.48 9.28
C MET A 103 8.03 4.47 8.69
N GLU A 104 8.77 5.57 8.80
CA GLU A 104 10.09 5.68 8.20
C GLU A 104 11.08 4.62 8.70
N GLU A 105 10.94 4.17 9.94
CA GLU A 105 11.83 3.14 10.50
C GLU A 105 11.43 1.72 10.09
N LYS A 106 10.20 1.53 9.68
CA LYS A 106 9.65 0.20 9.34
C LYS A 106 9.58 -0.06 7.84
N ILE A 107 9.61 0.99 7.02
CA ILE A 107 9.53 0.90 5.57
C ILE A 107 10.79 1.48 4.96
N THR A 108 11.54 0.66 4.24
CA THR A 108 12.73 1.08 3.49
C THR A 108 12.37 1.15 2.02
N LEU A 109 12.58 2.33 1.41
CA LEU A 109 12.36 2.51 -0.01
C LEU A 109 13.70 2.46 -0.74
N LEU A 110 13.83 1.52 -1.65
CA LEU A 110 15.00 1.40 -2.53
C LEU A 110 14.66 2.00 -3.88
N GLU A 111 15.52 2.89 -4.36
CA GLU A 111 15.34 3.59 -5.62
C GLU A 111 16.06 2.83 -6.72
N GLY A 112 15.35 2.46 -7.77
CA GLY A 112 15.93 1.77 -8.90
C GLY A 112 15.02 0.69 -9.48
N ASP A 113 15.59 -0.10 -10.39
CA ASP A 113 14.91 -1.20 -11.03
C ASP A 113 15.05 -2.46 -10.17
N ALA A 114 13.93 -3.10 -9.86
CA ALA A 114 13.92 -4.31 -9.03
C ALA A 114 14.73 -5.47 -9.63
N GLY A 115 14.83 -5.51 -10.95
CA GLY A 115 15.65 -6.53 -11.63
C GLY A 115 17.15 -6.35 -11.47
N GLU A 116 17.59 -5.18 -11.00
CA GLU A 116 18.99 -4.81 -10.84
C GLU A 116 19.44 -4.67 -9.38
N ILE A 117 18.50 -4.78 -8.46
CA ILE A 117 18.76 -4.61 -7.02
C ILE A 117 18.96 -5.95 -6.31
#